data_d0fd4b86771018369d1d033f5acb17bf
#
_entry.id   d0fd4b86771018369d1d033f5acb17bf
#
_cell.length_a   1.000
_cell.length_b   1.000
_cell.length_c   1.000
_cell.angle_alpha   90.00
_cell.angle_beta   90.00
_cell.angle_gamma   90.00
#
_symmetry.space_group_name_H-M   'P 1'
#
loop_
_entity.id
_entity.type
_entity.pdbx_description
1 polymer ?
#
loop_
_entity_poly.entity_id
_entity_poly.type
_entity_poly.pdbx_seq_one_letter_code
_entity_poly.pdbx_strand_id
1 'polypeptide(L)'
;MRLSIEIATERPWFKHYDPGVPHTLDYPAIPLQQFLTDTGARHPRAVATVFGAVVGHRLLEGSLTYAELDRLVDRFAAGLQSLGVRKGDRVALLLPNCPQFVIAFYGALRAGAVVVPCNPLYTAPELRRQLADSGTETLVALSRLHAVARAARDGTPVRNLILTNIKEYFPPILRALFTLARERREGYRTTFDRAAGERFFPDVLHDGAALRPVDVRPEDTAILQYTGGTTGVPKGAVLSHRALVANVRQSRS
;
A
#
# COMPACT_ATOMS: atom_id res chain seq x y z
N MET A 1 43.76 -23.10 -8.61
CA MET A 1 43.77 -21.98 -9.55
C MET A 1 42.56 -21.11 -9.21
N ARG A 2 42.75 -20.04 -8.43
CA ARG A 2 41.67 -19.08 -8.08
C ARG A 2 41.55 -18.12 -9.27
N LEU A 3 40.45 -18.18 -9.99
CA LEU A 3 40.06 -17.13 -10.95
C LEU A 3 39.67 -15.91 -10.14
N SER A 4 40.58 -14.94 -10.02
CA SER A 4 40.27 -13.56 -9.61
C SER A 4 39.49 -12.93 -10.76
N ILE A 5 38.16 -12.83 -10.61
CA ILE A 5 37.35 -11.98 -11.47
C ILE A 5 37.73 -10.55 -11.07
N GLU A 6 38.60 -9.89 -11.81
CA GLU A 6 38.73 -8.44 -11.78
C GLU A 6 37.38 -7.87 -12.25
N ILE A 7 36.58 -7.42 -11.28
CA ILE A 7 35.38 -6.63 -11.56
C ILE A 7 35.91 -5.34 -12.19
N ALA A 8 35.67 -5.16 -13.50
CA ALA A 8 36.01 -3.95 -14.25
C ALA A 8 35.53 -2.72 -13.46
N THR A 9 36.52 -1.93 -12.98
CA THR A 9 36.28 -0.74 -12.13
C THR A 9 35.59 0.40 -12.89
N GLU A 10 35.51 0.34 -14.19
CA GLU A 10 34.80 1.29 -15.04
C GLU A 10 33.47 0.73 -15.52
N ARG A 11 32.41 1.29 -14.99
CA ARG A 11 31.05 1.00 -15.46
C ARG A 11 30.81 1.76 -16.76
N PRO A 12 30.66 1.09 -17.93
CA PRO A 12 30.65 1.77 -19.23
C PRO A 12 29.51 2.75 -19.42
N TRP A 13 28.45 2.65 -18.61
CA TRP A 13 27.30 3.57 -18.66
C TRP A 13 27.56 4.91 -17.98
N PHE A 14 28.57 5.08 -17.12
CA PHE A 14 28.86 6.36 -16.45
C PHE A 14 29.20 7.49 -17.43
N LYS A 15 29.83 7.18 -18.55
CA LYS A 15 30.13 8.15 -19.61
C LYS A 15 28.90 8.71 -20.35
N HIS A 16 27.73 8.09 -20.12
CA HIS A 16 26.46 8.49 -20.73
C HIS A 16 25.54 9.20 -19.71
N TYR A 17 26.02 9.45 -18.49
CA TYR A 17 25.25 10.21 -17.53
C TYR A 17 25.30 11.71 -17.88
N ASP A 18 24.18 12.38 -17.68
CA ASP A 18 24.11 13.83 -17.82
C ASP A 18 25.05 14.54 -16.82
N PRO A 19 25.59 15.73 -17.18
CA PRO A 19 26.40 16.50 -16.29
C PRO A 19 25.69 16.78 -14.96
N GLY A 20 26.35 16.43 -13.84
CA GLY A 20 25.80 16.63 -12.50
C GLY A 20 25.06 15.44 -11.92
N VAL A 21 24.82 14.37 -12.69
CA VAL A 21 24.27 13.11 -12.15
C VAL A 21 25.37 12.36 -11.39
N PRO A 22 25.18 12.09 -10.08
CA PRO A 22 26.20 11.39 -9.30
C PRO A 22 26.32 9.93 -9.72
N HIS A 23 27.54 9.42 -9.82
CA HIS A 23 27.81 8.02 -10.16
C HIS A 23 27.44 7.04 -9.04
N THR A 24 27.35 7.51 -7.79
CA THR A 24 27.00 6.74 -6.60
C THR A 24 26.10 7.57 -5.69
N LEU A 25 25.21 6.90 -4.98
CA LEU A 25 24.32 7.50 -3.99
C LEU A 25 24.48 6.77 -2.66
N ASP A 26 24.36 7.52 -1.56
CA ASP A 26 24.24 6.92 -0.23
C ASP A 26 22.82 6.42 0.00
N TYR A 27 22.71 5.15 0.35
CA TYR A 27 21.45 4.51 0.67
C TYR A 27 21.38 4.30 2.18
N PRO A 28 20.54 5.05 2.91
CA PRO A 28 20.42 4.87 4.35
C PRO A 28 19.87 3.48 4.67
N ALA A 29 20.45 2.86 5.72
CA ALA A 29 20.01 1.55 6.20
C ALA A 29 18.77 1.69 7.10
N ILE A 30 17.64 2.12 6.51
CA ILE A 30 16.36 2.33 7.19
C ILE A 30 15.24 1.54 6.50
N PRO A 31 14.15 1.20 7.20
CA PRO A 31 12.96 0.68 6.56
C PRO A 31 12.21 1.79 5.80
N LEU A 32 11.47 1.43 4.75
CA LEU A 32 10.83 2.40 3.84
C LEU A 32 9.89 3.38 4.55
N GLN A 33 9.12 2.90 5.53
CA GLN A 33 8.17 3.74 6.29
C GLN A 33 8.85 4.86 7.09
N GLN A 34 10.16 4.76 7.35
CA GLN A 34 10.91 5.80 8.05
C GLN A 34 10.92 7.12 7.29
N PHE A 35 10.89 7.08 5.95
CA PHE A 35 10.77 8.31 5.16
C PHE A 35 9.49 9.08 5.45
N LEU A 36 8.36 8.39 5.66
CA LEU A 36 7.11 9.05 6.02
C LEU A 36 7.20 9.68 7.41
N THR A 37 7.69 8.92 8.40
CA THR A 37 7.87 9.40 9.78
C THR A 37 8.79 10.62 9.84
N ASP A 38 9.95 10.56 9.17
CA ASP A 38 10.92 11.66 9.13
C ASP A 38 10.35 12.90 8.43
N THR A 39 9.57 12.69 7.36
CA THR A 39 8.93 13.80 6.64
C THR A 39 7.80 14.42 7.46
N GLY A 40 7.00 13.59 8.12
CA GLY A 40 5.96 14.03 9.06
C GLY A 40 6.51 14.86 10.21
N ALA A 41 7.66 14.47 10.75
CA ALA A 41 8.34 15.22 11.81
C ALA A 41 8.92 16.57 11.31
N ARG A 42 9.54 16.57 10.11
CA ARG A 42 10.19 17.78 9.56
C ARG A 42 9.20 18.76 8.93
N HIS A 43 8.16 18.26 8.29
CA HIS A 43 7.22 19.05 7.49
C HIS A 43 5.75 18.69 7.83
N PRO A 44 5.32 18.77 9.10
CA PRO A 44 4.04 18.24 9.56
C PRO A 44 2.82 18.86 8.84
N ARG A 45 2.92 20.11 8.44
CA ARG A 45 1.83 20.87 7.79
C ARG A 45 1.87 20.80 6.26
N ALA A 46 2.92 20.25 5.66
CA ALA A 46 2.98 20.09 4.22
C ALA A 46 1.93 19.06 3.75
N VAL A 47 1.35 19.29 2.57
CA VAL A 47 0.36 18.40 1.98
C VAL A 47 1.06 17.13 1.49
N ALA A 48 0.59 15.98 1.97
CA ALA A 48 1.08 14.66 1.59
C ALA A 48 0.26 14.02 0.48
N THR A 49 -1.07 14.19 0.51
CA THR A 49 -1.97 13.66 -0.51
C THR A 49 -3.06 14.68 -0.85
N VAL A 50 -3.45 14.70 -2.12
CA VAL A 50 -4.63 15.43 -2.61
C VAL A 50 -5.53 14.41 -3.32
N PHE A 51 -6.82 14.43 -3.00
CA PHE A 51 -7.78 13.51 -3.57
C PHE A 51 -9.14 14.16 -3.76
N GLY A 52 -9.72 13.99 -4.95
CA GLY A 52 -10.99 14.63 -5.27
C GLY A 52 -11.53 14.23 -6.64
N ALA A 53 -12.51 14.99 -7.12
CA ALA A 53 -13.09 14.80 -8.42
C ALA A 53 -13.56 16.12 -9.04
N VAL A 54 -13.63 16.13 -10.36
CA VAL A 54 -14.23 17.25 -11.11
C VAL A 54 -15.74 17.07 -11.11
N VAL A 55 -16.46 18.12 -10.66
CA VAL A 55 -17.92 18.21 -10.67
C VAL A 55 -18.31 19.44 -11.52
N GLY A 56 -18.88 19.20 -12.69
CA GLY A 56 -19.08 20.25 -13.69
C GLY A 56 -17.72 20.79 -14.14
N HIS A 57 -17.48 22.10 -13.87
CA HIS A 57 -16.21 22.77 -14.19
C HIS A 57 -15.33 23.03 -12.95
N ARG A 58 -15.68 22.49 -11.79
CA ARG A 58 -14.97 22.72 -10.53
C ARG A 58 -14.27 21.44 -10.05
N LEU A 59 -13.00 21.57 -9.68
CA LEU A 59 -12.29 20.57 -8.94
C LEU A 59 -12.67 20.69 -7.45
N LEU A 60 -13.23 19.63 -6.89
CA LEU A 60 -13.48 19.48 -5.46
C LEU A 60 -12.49 18.48 -4.90
N GLU A 61 -11.59 18.96 -4.07
CA GLU A 61 -10.51 18.15 -3.51
C GLU A 61 -10.40 18.27 -1.99
N GLY A 62 -9.98 17.20 -1.36
CA GLY A 62 -9.52 17.13 0.02
C GLY A 62 -8.04 16.78 0.06
N SER A 63 -7.37 17.13 1.13
CA SER A 63 -5.96 16.83 1.32
C SER A 63 -5.70 16.26 2.70
N LEU A 64 -4.62 15.50 2.83
CA LEU A 64 -4.03 15.12 4.10
C LEU A 64 -2.63 15.73 4.18
N THR A 65 -2.31 16.31 5.32
CA THR A 65 -0.95 16.72 5.66
C THR A 65 -0.10 15.49 6.03
N TYR A 66 1.22 15.63 6.03
CA TYR A 66 2.11 14.56 6.48
C TYR A 66 1.83 14.12 7.92
N ALA A 67 1.54 15.05 8.83
CA ALA A 67 1.20 14.72 10.22
C ALA A 67 -0.13 13.96 10.34
N GLU A 68 -1.13 14.29 9.51
CA GLU A 68 -2.40 13.56 9.49
C GLU A 68 -2.23 12.16 8.90
N LEU A 69 -1.49 12.06 7.79
CA LEU A 69 -1.19 10.78 7.16
C LEU A 69 -0.42 9.86 8.11
N ASP A 70 0.63 10.36 8.76
CA ASP A 70 1.45 9.59 9.71
C ASP A 70 0.62 9.03 10.86
N ARG A 71 -0.28 9.86 11.44
CA ARG A 71 -1.23 9.40 12.48
C ARG A 71 -2.22 8.35 12.00
N LEU A 72 -2.72 8.48 10.76
CA LEU A 72 -3.62 7.48 10.17
C LEU A 72 -2.90 6.16 9.90
N VAL A 73 -1.65 6.23 9.49
CA VAL A 73 -0.76 5.08 9.29
C VAL A 73 -0.53 4.34 10.62
N ASP A 74 -0.25 5.06 11.72
CA ASP A 74 -0.12 4.47 13.06
C ASP A 74 -1.39 3.75 13.49
N ARG A 75 -2.54 4.41 13.35
CA ARG A 75 -3.83 3.82 13.70
C ARG A 75 -4.13 2.57 12.89
N PHE A 76 -3.88 2.61 11.58
CA PHE A 76 -4.10 1.46 10.73
C PHE A 76 -3.17 0.30 11.08
N ALA A 77 -1.90 0.58 11.36
CA ALA A 77 -0.93 -0.42 11.81
C ALA A 77 -1.37 -1.07 13.13
N ALA A 78 -1.82 -0.27 14.11
CA ALA A 78 -2.36 -0.77 15.38
C ALA A 78 -3.60 -1.65 15.17
N GLY A 79 -4.53 -1.21 14.31
CA GLY A 79 -5.71 -1.99 13.95
C GLY A 79 -5.37 -3.31 13.26
N LEU A 80 -4.37 -3.33 12.37
CA LEU A 80 -3.86 -4.59 11.78
C LEU A 80 -3.30 -5.53 12.86
N GLN A 81 -2.55 -5.01 13.82
CA GLN A 81 -2.02 -5.80 14.95
C GLN A 81 -3.15 -6.36 15.82
N SER A 82 -4.23 -5.61 16.04
CA SER A 82 -5.42 -6.09 16.77
C SER A 82 -6.13 -7.21 16.01
N LEU A 83 -6.10 -7.19 14.68
CA LEU A 83 -6.61 -8.27 13.83
C LEU A 83 -5.67 -9.48 13.74
N GLY A 84 -4.57 -9.46 14.48
CA GLY A 84 -3.60 -10.54 14.57
C GLY A 84 -2.52 -10.55 13.51
N VAL A 85 -2.37 -9.46 12.74
CA VAL A 85 -1.27 -9.30 11.76
C VAL A 85 0.06 -9.16 12.50
N ARG A 86 1.05 -9.93 12.09
CA ARG A 86 2.40 -9.99 12.67
C ARG A 86 3.45 -9.66 11.61
N LYS A 87 4.69 -9.44 12.04
CA LYS A 87 5.83 -9.26 11.15
C LYS A 87 5.94 -10.43 10.17
N GLY A 88 6.07 -10.11 8.88
CA GLY A 88 6.17 -11.09 7.79
C GLY A 88 4.84 -11.58 7.23
N ASP A 89 3.70 -11.28 7.87
CA ASP A 89 2.39 -11.61 7.30
C ASP A 89 2.12 -10.77 6.05
N ARG A 90 1.35 -11.31 5.10
CA ARG A 90 1.04 -10.61 3.84
C ARG A 90 -0.30 -9.89 3.94
N VAL A 91 -0.26 -8.61 3.57
CA VAL A 91 -1.43 -7.73 3.47
C VAL A 91 -1.61 -7.32 2.01
N ALA A 92 -2.64 -7.84 1.35
CA ALA A 92 -2.96 -7.50 -0.03
C ALA A 92 -3.80 -6.22 -0.11
N LEU A 93 -3.52 -5.40 -1.11
CA LEU A 93 -4.20 -4.13 -1.36
C LEU A 93 -4.86 -4.14 -2.75
N LEU A 94 -6.18 -4.36 -2.79
CA LEU A 94 -7.01 -4.27 -3.98
C LEU A 94 -7.66 -2.89 -4.05
N LEU A 95 -6.82 -1.87 -4.20
CA LEU A 95 -7.20 -0.46 -4.14
C LEU A 95 -6.63 0.30 -5.34
N PRO A 96 -7.37 1.29 -5.88
CA PRO A 96 -6.81 2.25 -6.82
C PRO A 96 -5.92 3.26 -6.08
N ASN A 97 -5.32 4.19 -6.83
CA ASN A 97 -4.58 5.31 -6.26
C ASN A 97 -5.54 6.24 -5.49
N CYS A 98 -5.57 6.11 -4.18
CA CYS A 98 -6.41 6.87 -3.26
C CYS A 98 -5.71 6.99 -1.90
N PRO A 99 -6.12 7.91 -1.00
CA PRO A 99 -5.49 8.07 0.30
C PRO A 99 -5.49 6.78 1.13
N GLN A 100 -6.53 5.96 1.03
CA GLN A 100 -6.62 4.67 1.73
C GLN A 100 -5.53 3.69 1.29
N PHE A 101 -5.12 3.72 0.00
CA PHE A 101 -4.00 2.92 -0.46
C PHE A 101 -2.71 3.32 0.25
N VAL A 102 -2.44 4.62 0.35
CA VAL A 102 -1.22 5.14 1.01
C VAL A 102 -1.22 4.78 2.51
N ILE A 103 -2.37 4.97 3.19
CA ILE A 103 -2.53 4.63 4.60
C ILE A 103 -2.33 3.14 4.83
N ALA A 104 -2.98 2.29 4.03
CA ALA A 104 -2.89 0.84 4.16
C ALA A 104 -1.49 0.31 3.83
N PHE A 105 -0.84 0.88 2.81
CA PHE A 105 0.51 0.53 2.40
C PHE A 105 1.53 0.80 3.51
N TYR A 106 1.61 2.05 3.96
CA TYR A 106 2.55 2.40 5.03
C TYR A 106 2.17 1.81 6.38
N GLY A 107 0.86 1.65 6.67
CA GLY A 107 0.39 1.00 7.89
C GLY A 107 0.76 -0.49 7.96
N ALA A 108 0.64 -1.21 6.86
CA ALA A 108 1.10 -2.60 6.77
C ALA A 108 2.61 -2.70 6.99
N LEU A 109 3.42 -1.85 6.33
CA LEU A 109 4.87 -1.81 6.53
C LEU A 109 5.24 -1.45 7.98
N ARG A 110 4.52 -0.55 8.63
CA ARG A 110 4.74 -0.15 10.02
C ARG A 110 4.38 -1.26 11.01
N ALA A 111 3.38 -2.08 10.68
CA ALA A 111 3.06 -3.30 11.41
C ALA A 111 4.07 -4.45 11.16
N GLY A 112 5.07 -4.23 10.28
CA GLY A 112 6.05 -5.23 9.89
C GLY A 112 5.55 -6.23 8.85
N ALA A 113 4.38 -5.99 8.27
CA ALA A 113 3.80 -6.86 7.26
C ALA A 113 4.41 -6.63 5.86
N VAL A 114 4.27 -7.63 5.01
CA VAL A 114 4.65 -7.57 3.59
C VAL A 114 3.44 -7.14 2.77
N VAL A 115 3.58 -6.06 2.01
CA VAL A 115 2.50 -5.56 1.15
C VAL A 115 2.43 -6.35 -0.16
N VAL A 116 1.21 -6.69 -0.59
CA VAL A 116 0.94 -7.37 -1.86
C VAL A 116 -0.02 -6.50 -2.69
N PRO A 117 0.48 -5.58 -3.51
CA PRO A 117 -0.37 -4.77 -4.37
C PRO A 117 -1.09 -5.64 -5.40
N CYS A 118 -2.41 -5.46 -5.52
CA CYS A 118 -3.25 -6.17 -6.47
C CYS A 118 -3.87 -5.19 -7.46
N ASN A 119 -3.97 -5.59 -8.72
CA ASN A 119 -4.62 -4.77 -9.73
C ASN A 119 -6.13 -4.69 -9.46
N PRO A 120 -6.72 -3.48 -9.27
CA PRO A 120 -8.16 -3.32 -9.04
C PRO A 120 -9.06 -3.81 -10.18
N LEU A 121 -8.50 -4.10 -11.34
CA LEU A 121 -9.21 -4.63 -12.50
C LEU A 121 -9.23 -6.17 -12.56
N TYR A 122 -8.61 -6.85 -11.62
CA TYR A 122 -8.61 -8.31 -11.59
C TYR A 122 -10.01 -8.90 -11.44
N THR A 123 -10.24 -9.97 -12.16
CA THR A 123 -11.37 -10.88 -11.91
C THR A 123 -11.13 -11.69 -10.63
N ALA A 124 -12.18 -12.30 -10.08
CA ALA A 124 -12.06 -13.12 -8.88
C ALA A 124 -11.06 -14.29 -9.03
N PRO A 125 -11.00 -15.04 -10.17
CA PRO A 125 -9.98 -16.08 -10.36
C PRO A 125 -8.55 -15.56 -10.41
N GLU A 126 -8.30 -14.40 -11.03
CA GLU A 126 -6.96 -13.78 -11.07
C GLU A 126 -6.51 -13.34 -9.69
N LEU A 127 -7.39 -12.65 -8.95
CA LEU A 127 -7.12 -12.23 -7.58
C LEU A 127 -6.87 -13.45 -6.67
N ARG A 128 -7.72 -14.49 -6.76
CA ARG A 128 -7.56 -15.73 -5.98
C ARG A 128 -6.19 -16.35 -6.17
N ARG A 129 -5.70 -16.45 -7.41
CA ARG A 129 -4.37 -16.99 -7.70
C ARG A 129 -3.28 -16.21 -7.00
N GLN A 130 -3.33 -14.87 -7.07
CA GLN A 130 -2.33 -14.03 -6.42
C GLN A 130 -2.41 -14.13 -4.89
N LEU A 131 -3.60 -14.16 -4.30
CA LEU A 131 -3.80 -14.32 -2.85
C LEU A 131 -3.30 -15.66 -2.34
N ALA A 132 -3.56 -16.75 -3.09
CA ALA A 132 -3.09 -18.09 -2.75
C ALA A 132 -1.56 -18.21 -2.86
N ASP A 133 -0.98 -17.75 -3.97
CA ASP A 133 0.46 -17.81 -4.23
C ASP A 133 1.26 -16.97 -3.20
N SER A 134 0.79 -15.77 -2.88
CA SER A 134 1.41 -14.91 -1.87
C SER A 134 1.17 -15.40 -0.43
N GLY A 135 0.23 -16.30 -0.20
CA GLY A 135 -0.19 -16.72 1.14
C GLY A 135 -0.82 -15.57 1.94
N THR A 136 -1.53 -14.67 1.28
CA THR A 136 -2.15 -13.49 1.89
C THR A 136 -3.23 -13.88 2.89
N GLU A 137 -3.17 -13.32 4.12
CA GLU A 137 -4.16 -13.55 5.18
C GLU A 137 -5.08 -12.35 5.44
N THR A 138 -4.67 -11.15 5.02
CA THR A 138 -5.47 -9.92 5.15
C THR A 138 -5.57 -9.23 3.78
N LEU A 139 -6.79 -8.95 3.34
CA LEU A 139 -7.08 -8.24 2.09
C LEU A 139 -7.78 -6.92 2.40
N VAL A 140 -7.22 -5.83 1.92
CA VAL A 140 -7.85 -4.50 1.94
C VAL A 140 -8.40 -4.21 0.55
N ALA A 141 -9.69 -3.95 0.44
CA ALA A 141 -10.35 -3.76 -0.85
C ALA A 141 -11.30 -2.57 -0.86
N LEU A 142 -11.49 -2.00 -2.05
CA LEU A 142 -12.53 -1.00 -2.25
C LEU A 142 -13.91 -1.65 -2.16
N SER A 143 -14.87 -1.05 -1.49
CA SER A 143 -16.22 -1.61 -1.30
C SER A 143 -16.93 -1.94 -2.62
N ARG A 144 -16.67 -1.19 -3.69
CA ARG A 144 -17.13 -1.53 -5.04
C ARG A 144 -16.64 -2.90 -5.53
N LEU A 145 -15.50 -3.36 -5.05
CA LEU A 145 -14.89 -4.64 -5.43
C LEU A 145 -15.22 -5.76 -4.44
N HIS A 146 -16.16 -5.53 -3.50
CA HIS A 146 -16.52 -6.49 -2.46
C HIS A 146 -16.87 -7.87 -3.01
N ALA A 147 -17.72 -7.93 -4.05
CA ALA A 147 -18.14 -9.21 -4.66
C ALA A 147 -16.93 -9.98 -5.23
N VAL A 148 -16.00 -9.28 -5.89
CA VAL A 148 -14.76 -9.86 -6.44
C VAL A 148 -13.85 -10.35 -5.31
N ALA A 149 -13.64 -9.50 -4.29
CA ALA A 149 -12.80 -9.82 -3.13
C ALA A 149 -13.35 -11.03 -2.35
N ARG A 150 -14.67 -11.07 -2.14
CA ARG A 150 -15.35 -12.17 -1.45
C ARG A 150 -15.24 -13.49 -2.23
N ALA A 151 -15.50 -13.46 -3.54
CA ALA A 151 -15.37 -14.65 -4.38
C ALA A 151 -13.91 -15.12 -4.52
N ALA A 152 -12.94 -14.19 -4.52
CA ALA A 152 -11.51 -14.53 -4.58
C ALA A 152 -10.97 -15.14 -3.28
N ARG A 153 -11.60 -14.85 -2.15
CA ARG A 153 -11.22 -15.34 -0.83
C ARG A 153 -11.36 -16.87 -0.70
N ASP A 154 -12.33 -17.46 -1.37
CA ASP A 154 -12.61 -18.90 -1.28
C ASP A 154 -11.41 -19.72 -1.73
N GLY A 155 -10.97 -20.66 -0.87
CA GLY A 155 -9.81 -21.51 -1.12
C GLY A 155 -8.45 -20.79 -0.93
N THR A 156 -8.42 -19.61 -0.28
CA THR A 156 -7.20 -18.88 0.08
C THR A 156 -7.06 -18.75 1.60
N PRO A 157 -5.87 -18.41 2.14
CA PRO A 157 -5.68 -18.16 3.56
C PRO A 157 -6.33 -16.88 4.10
N VAL A 158 -7.00 -16.07 3.27
CA VAL A 158 -7.57 -14.78 3.67
C VAL A 158 -8.64 -14.93 4.74
N ARG A 159 -8.34 -14.48 5.94
CA ARG A 159 -9.24 -14.46 7.11
C ARG A 159 -9.81 -13.07 7.40
N ASN A 160 -9.07 -12.01 7.08
CA ASN A 160 -9.51 -10.63 7.27
C ASN A 160 -9.76 -9.97 5.92
N LEU A 161 -10.98 -9.44 5.71
CA LEU A 161 -11.34 -8.61 4.57
C LEU A 161 -11.74 -7.22 5.07
N ILE A 162 -10.88 -6.22 4.80
CA ILE A 162 -11.09 -4.83 5.21
C ILE A 162 -11.60 -4.05 4.00
N LEU A 163 -12.80 -3.48 4.11
CA LEU A 163 -13.46 -2.77 3.03
C LEU A 163 -13.48 -1.26 3.30
N THR A 164 -13.13 -0.47 2.28
CA THR A 164 -13.14 0.99 2.32
C THR A 164 -14.00 1.58 1.21
N ASN A 165 -14.62 2.73 1.47
CA ASN A 165 -15.38 3.45 0.45
C ASN A 165 -14.54 4.63 -0.06
N ILE A 166 -14.52 4.84 -1.36
CA ILE A 166 -13.72 5.88 -2.01
C ILE A 166 -14.03 7.28 -1.47
N LYS A 167 -15.26 7.52 -1.01
CA LYS A 167 -15.74 8.82 -0.51
C LYS A 167 -15.19 9.22 0.86
N GLU A 168 -14.54 8.32 1.59
CA GLU A 168 -14.11 8.57 2.98
C GLU A 168 -13.15 9.77 3.08
N TYR A 169 -12.36 9.99 2.03
CA TYR A 169 -11.41 11.12 1.94
C TYR A 169 -11.85 12.20 0.94
N PHE A 170 -13.11 12.21 0.50
CA PHE A 170 -13.67 13.32 -0.25
C PHE A 170 -13.94 14.51 0.67
N PRO A 171 -13.84 15.76 0.14
CA PRO A 171 -14.31 16.92 0.88
C PRO A 171 -15.82 16.83 1.13
N PRO A 172 -16.35 17.47 2.18
CA PRO A 172 -17.73 17.27 2.63
C PRO A 172 -18.80 17.40 1.55
N ILE A 173 -18.68 18.40 0.69
CA ILE A 173 -19.63 18.64 -0.42
C ILE A 173 -19.59 17.48 -1.42
N LEU A 174 -18.40 17.07 -1.87
CA LEU A 174 -18.25 15.96 -2.82
C LEU A 174 -18.73 14.66 -2.22
N ARG A 175 -18.43 14.42 -0.93
CA ARG A 175 -18.89 13.26 -0.17
C ARG A 175 -20.41 13.15 -0.13
N ALA A 176 -21.11 14.28 0.12
CA ALA A 176 -22.56 14.33 0.13
C ALA A 176 -23.14 14.07 -1.27
N LEU A 177 -22.64 14.75 -2.30
CA LEU A 177 -23.05 14.56 -3.69
C LEU A 177 -22.85 13.11 -4.17
N PHE A 178 -21.69 12.53 -3.85
CA PHE A 178 -21.40 11.13 -4.20
C PHE A 178 -22.35 10.17 -3.50
N THR A 179 -22.62 10.38 -2.20
CA THR A 179 -23.53 9.54 -1.43
C THR A 179 -24.95 9.54 -2.00
N LEU A 180 -25.44 10.71 -2.41
CA LEU A 180 -26.80 10.86 -2.94
C LEU A 180 -26.95 10.33 -4.39
N ALA A 181 -25.96 10.63 -5.25
CA ALA A 181 -26.10 10.42 -6.68
C ALA A 181 -25.42 9.14 -7.21
N ARG A 182 -24.31 8.71 -6.60
CA ARG A 182 -23.42 7.72 -7.21
C ARG A 182 -23.16 6.47 -6.36
N GLU A 183 -23.10 6.57 -5.05
CA GLU A 183 -22.67 5.49 -4.16
C GLU A 183 -23.40 4.17 -4.41
N ARG A 184 -24.74 4.24 -4.49
CA ARG A 184 -25.57 3.04 -4.76
C ARG A 184 -25.46 2.58 -6.21
N ARG A 185 -25.48 3.52 -7.15
CA ARG A 185 -25.46 3.23 -8.59
C ARG A 185 -24.14 2.61 -9.03
N GLU A 186 -23.02 3.04 -8.43
CA GLU A 186 -21.69 2.55 -8.76
C GLU A 186 -21.23 1.37 -7.88
N GLY A 187 -22.12 0.81 -7.06
CA GLY A 187 -21.85 -0.40 -6.28
C GLY A 187 -20.94 -0.20 -5.08
N TYR A 188 -20.80 1.03 -4.56
CA TYR A 188 -19.98 1.30 -3.36
C TYR A 188 -20.72 1.01 -2.05
N ARG A 189 -22.05 0.85 -2.09
CA ARG A 189 -22.83 0.52 -0.91
C ARG A 189 -22.81 -1.00 -0.70
N THR A 190 -22.22 -1.43 0.41
CA THR A 190 -22.11 -2.84 0.75
C THR A 190 -22.50 -3.09 2.20
N THR A 191 -22.86 -4.32 2.51
CA THR A 191 -23.08 -4.81 3.87
C THR A 191 -21.91 -5.68 4.29
N PHE A 192 -21.56 -5.65 5.57
CA PHE A 192 -20.40 -6.34 6.13
C PHE A 192 -20.87 -7.59 6.88
N ASP A 193 -20.20 -8.70 6.64
CA ASP A 193 -20.33 -9.91 7.43
C ASP A 193 -19.18 -10.01 8.44
N ARG A 194 -19.40 -9.44 9.64
CA ARG A 194 -18.38 -9.44 10.69
C ARG A 194 -18.01 -10.84 11.18
N ALA A 195 -18.96 -11.78 11.15
CA ALA A 195 -18.71 -13.17 11.51
C ALA A 195 -17.78 -13.86 10.50
N ALA A 196 -17.88 -13.49 9.23
CA ALA A 196 -16.95 -13.93 8.20
C ALA A 196 -15.61 -13.17 8.17
N GLY A 197 -15.30 -12.35 9.16
CA GLY A 197 -14.04 -11.58 9.23
C GLY A 197 -14.01 -10.33 8.36
N GLU A 198 -15.19 -9.82 7.92
CA GLU A 198 -15.24 -8.54 7.21
C GLU A 198 -15.25 -7.38 8.20
N ARG A 199 -14.50 -6.32 7.87
CA ARG A 199 -14.37 -5.11 8.68
C ARG A 199 -14.49 -3.88 7.80
N PHE A 200 -14.91 -2.77 8.41
CA PHE A 200 -14.89 -1.47 7.75
C PHE A 200 -13.56 -0.77 8.05
N PHE A 201 -12.94 -0.16 7.04
CA PHE A 201 -11.64 0.48 7.17
C PHE A 201 -11.61 1.56 8.28
N PRO A 202 -12.60 2.45 8.42
CA PRO A 202 -12.69 3.36 9.55
C PRO A 202 -12.75 2.65 10.91
N ASP A 203 -13.41 1.50 11.03
CA ASP A 203 -13.45 0.74 12.29
C ASP A 203 -12.03 0.27 12.68
N VAL A 204 -11.24 -0.16 11.70
CA VAL A 204 -9.83 -0.58 11.91
C VAL A 204 -8.96 0.61 12.35
N LEU A 205 -9.20 1.82 11.79
CA LEU A 205 -8.52 3.06 12.20
C LEU A 205 -8.89 3.51 13.62
N HIS A 206 -10.06 3.13 14.13
CA HIS A 206 -10.61 3.59 15.41
C HIS A 206 -10.68 2.48 16.46
N ASP A 207 -9.96 1.38 16.26
CA ASP A 207 -9.93 0.24 17.20
C ASP A 207 -9.45 0.61 18.62
N GLY A 208 -8.83 1.79 18.77
CA GLY A 208 -8.38 2.30 20.06
C GLY A 208 -7.10 1.65 20.61
N ALA A 209 -6.59 0.64 19.92
CA ALA A 209 -5.36 -0.03 20.30
C ALA A 209 -4.13 0.88 20.11
N ALA A 210 -3.17 0.79 21.02
CA ALA A 210 -1.86 1.41 20.83
C ALA A 210 -1.00 0.59 19.88
N LEU A 211 -0.32 1.26 18.96
CA LEU A 211 0.65 0.62 18.09
C LEU A 211 1.80 0.04 18.92
N ARG A 212 2.05 -1.26 18.74
CA ARG A 212 3.21 -1.93 19.34
C ARG A 212 4.39 -1.79 18.39
N PRO A 213 5.56 -1.31 18.86
CA PRO A 213 6.76 -1.22 18.04
C PRO A 213 7.15 -2.58 17.44
N VAL A 214 7.56 -2.55 16.16
CA VAL A 214 8.06 -3.74 15.45
C VAL A 214 9.46 -3.44 14.94
N ASP A 215 10.40 -4.32 15.21
CA ASP A 215 11.77 -4.24 14.66
C ASP A 215 11.74 -4.63 13.18
N VAL A 216 11.60 -3.63 12.29
CA VAL A 216 11.64 -3.80 10.84
C VAL A 216 13.03 -3.40 10.34
N ARG A 217 13.69 -4.32 9.63
CA ARG A 217 15.06 -4.16 9.13
C ARG A 217 15.07 -3.83 7.64
N PRO A 218 16.11 -3.18 7.13
CA PRO A 218 16.26 -2.88 5.70
C PRO A 218 16.23 -4.13 4.81
N GLU A 219 16.67 -5.27 5.32
CA GLU A 219 16.72 -6.55 4.61
C GLU A 219 15.38 -7.30 4.59
N ASP A 220 14.44 -6.92 5.48
CA ASP A 220 13.12 -7.54 5.51
C ASP A 220 12.39 -7.31 4.20
N THR A 221 11.58 -8.27 3.80
CA THR A 221 10.71 -8.15 2.63
C THR A 221 9.65 -7.09 2.90
N ALA A 222 9.56 -6.08 2.03
CA ALA A 222 8.57 -5.02 2.11
C ALA A 222 7.37 -5.28 1.20
N ILE A 223 7.62 -5.77 -0.02
CA ILE A 223 6.60 -5.93 -1.06
C ILE A 223 6.80 -7.25 -1.81
N LEU A 224 5.70 -7.91 -2.14
CA LEU A 224 5.63 -8.89 -3.22
C LEU A 224 4.96 -8.23 -4.43
N GLN A 225 5.78 -7.77 -5.39
CA GLN A 225 5.29 -7.08 -6.58
C GLN A 225 5.04 -8.09 -7.70
N TYR A 226 3.77 -8.33 -8.00
CA TYR A 226 3.40 -9.21 -9.11
C TYR A 226 3.52 -8.48 -10.45
N THR A 227 4.14 -9.15 -11.40
CA THR A 227 4.27 -8.67 -12.77
C THR A 227 3.55 -9.61 -13.72
N GLY A 228 2.92 -9.06 -14.76
CA GLY A 228 2.38 -9.84 -15.86
C GLY A 228 3.55 -10.45 -16.65
N GLY A 229 3.88 -11.70 -16.35
CA GLY A 229 4.94 -12.41 -17.09
C GLY A 229 4.53 -12.72 -18.52
N THR A 230 5.48 -12.72 -19.44
CA THR A 230 5.32 -13.17 -20.85
C THR A 230 4.86 -14.64 -20.95
N THR A 231 4.93 -15.41 -19.89
CA THR A 231 4.56 -16.84 -19.78
C THR A 231 3.14 -17.08 -19.26
N GLY A 232 2.32 -16.04 -19.07
CA GLY A 232 0.91 -16.17 -18.67
C GLY A 232 0.64 -16.40 -17.17
N VAL A 233 1.63 -16.80 -16.38
CA VAL A 233 1.50 -16.94 -14.91
C VAL A 233 2.20 -15.75 -14.24
N PRO A 234 1.46 -14.91 -13.51
CA PRO A 234 2.06 -13.80 -12.76
C PRO A 234 3.10 -14.32 -11.76
N LYS A 235 4.24 -13.65 -11.68
CA LYS A 235 5.31 -13.95 -10.72
C LYS A 235 5.47 -12.79 -9.74
N GLY A 236 5.58 -13.08 -8.45
CA GLY A 236 5.81 -12.11 -7.41
C GLY A 236 7.31 -11.84 -7.22
N ALA A 237 7.78 -10.66 -7.61
CA ALA A 237 9.13 -10.20 -7.28
C ALA A 237 9.19 -9.82 -5.79
N VAL A 238 10.16 -10.36 -5.07
CA VAL A 238 10.41 -10.06 -3.66
C VAL A 238 11.29 -8.81 -3.57
N LEU A 239 10.75 -7.73 -3.00
CA LEU A 239 11.47 -6.47 -2.81
C LEU A 239 11.66 -6.20 -1.32
N SER A 240 12.90 -5.99 -0.90
CA SER A 240 13.23 -5.59 0.47
C SER A 240 13.00 -4.09 0.68
N HIS A 241 12.92 -3.65 1.95
CA HIS A 241 12.90 -2.23 2.28
C HIS A 241 14.12 -1.51 1.71
N ARG A 242 15.32 -2.11 1.78
CA ARG A 242 16.55 -1.57 1.21
C ARG A 242 16.42 -1.29 -0.30
N ALA A 243 15.86 -2.23 -1.06
CA ALA A 243 15.67 -2.07 -2.50
C ALA A 243 14.74 -0.88 -2.83
N LEU A 244 13.65 -0.73 -2.06
CA LEU A 244 12.71 0.38 -2.23
C LEU A 244 13.30 1.73 -1.79
N VAL A 245 14.06 1.76 -0.69
CA VAL A 245 14.79 2.95 -0.24
C VAL A 245 15.81 3.40 -1.31
N ALA A 246 16.53 2.46 -1.92
CA ALA A 246 17.44 2.75 -3.02
C ALA A 246 16.69 3.36 -4.22
N ASN A 247 15.56 2.77 -4.61
CA ASN A 247 14.73 3.28 -5.72
C ASN A 247 14.22 4.71 -5.45
N VAL A 248 13.72 4.99 -4.23
CA VAL A 248 13.28 6.34 -3.83
C VAL A 248 14.42 7.34 -3.91
N ARG A 249 15.62 6.97 -3.48
CA ARG A 249 16.80 7.85 -3.55
C ARG A 249 17.23 8.13 -4.98
N GLN A 250 17.23 7.11 -5.83
CA GLN A 250 17.54 7.24 -7.26
C GLN A 250 16.53 8.09 -8.01
N SER A 251 15.23 7.99 -7.67
CA SER A 251 14.19 8.79 -8.32
C SER A 251 14.24 10.28 -7.94
N ARG A 252 15.00 10.64 -6.89
CA ARG A 252 15.15 12.01 -6.40
C ARG A 252 16.43 12.69 -6.89
N SER A 253 17.44 11.92 -7.29
CA SER A 253 18.72 12.41 -7.83
C SER A 253 18.58 12.84 -9.28
#